data_a95fa1202315991d42298ff4b98b5917
#
_entry.id   a95fa1202315991d42298ff4b98b5917
#
_cell.length_a   1.000
_cell.length_b   1.000
_cell.length_c   1.000
_cell.angle_alpha   90.00
_cell.angle_beta   90.00
_cell.angle_gamma   90.00
#
_symmetry.space_group_name_H-M   'P 1'
#
loop_
_entity.id
_entity.type
_entity.pdbx_description
1 polymer ?
#
loop_
_entity_poly.entity_id
_entity_poly.type
_entity_poly.pdbx_seq_one_letter_code
_entity_poly.pdbx_strand_id
1 'polypeptide(L)'
;MTPNDFRILPIVIDALQKPREPRSILNYMCACDTANPESRKGLNNEDVVSPLLTIWFASGSELDDLCQPFAEVIRELKANPTTLVGNNWNSLDGKVAKVLLADQLSRSCFRGSAEAF
;
A
#
# COMPACT_ATOMS: atom_id res chain seq x y z
N MET A 1 -16.10 -4.06 5.74
CA MET A 1 -14.76 -4.48 6.20
C MET A 1 -14.25 -3.51 7.25
N THR A 2 -13.80 -4.02 8.37
CA THR A 2 -13.20 -3.21 9.44
C THR A 2 -11.67 -3.23 9.32
N PRO A 3 -10.96 -2.32 10.01
CA PRO A 3 -9.49 -2.41 10.09
C PRO A 3 -8.99 -3.76 10.60
N ASN A 4 -9.69 -4.37 11.56
CA ASN A 4 -9.32 -5.70 12.05
C ASN A 4 -9.49 -6.77 10.98
N ASP A 5 -10.54 -6.68 10.17
CA ASP A 5 -10.75 -7.61 9.05
C ASP A 5 -9.64 -7.45 8.01
N PHE A 6 -9.24 -6.21 7.72
CA PHE A 6 -8.20 -5.91 6.75
C PHE A 6 -6.86 -6.52 7.17
N ARG A 7 -6.45 -6.32 8.43
CA ARG A 7 -5.12 -6.76 8.89
C ARG A 7 -4.92 -8.27 8.91
N ILE A 8 -6.00 -9.05 8.93
CA ILE A 8 -5.91 -10.52 8.92
C ILE A 8 -6.09 -11.15 7.54
N LEU A 9 -6.30 -10.34 6.50
CA LEU A 9 -6.40 -10.87 5.13
C LEU A 9 -5.08 -11.51 4.72
N PRO A 10 -5.11 -12.76 4.18
CA PRO A 10 -3.87 -13.42 3.75
C PRO A 10 -3.05 -12.61 2.76
N ILE A 11 -3.70 -11.92 1.81
CA ILE A 11 -3.00 -11.08 0.82
C ILE A 11 -2.28 -9.90 1.47
N VAL A 12 -2.86 -9.32 2.52
CA VAL A 12 -2.25 -8.23 3.27
C VAL A 12 -1.05 -8.74 4.06
N ILE A 13 -1.21 -9.86 4.76
CA ILE A 13 -0.13 -10.48 5.52
C ILE A 13 1.05 -10.81 4.60
N ASP A 14 0.79 -11.40 3.45
CA ASP A 14 1.82 -11.74 2.46
C ASP A 14 2.55 -10.47 1.96
N ALA A 15 1.80 -9.42 1.66
CA ALA A 15 2.37 -8.17 1.18
C ALA A 15 3.34 -7.55 2.19
N LEU A 16 3.02 -7.62 3.48
CA LEU A 16 3.86 -7.08 4.54
C LEU A 16 5.18 -7.85 4.71
N GLN A 17 5.26 -9.09 4.22
CA GLN A 17 6.49 -9.88 4.23
C GLN A 17 7.47 -9.45 3.13
N LYS A 18 7.01 -8.73 2.11
CA LYS A 18 7.80 -8.35 0.93
C LYS A 18 7.66 -6.86 0.64
N PRO A 19 8.03 -5.97 1.57
CA PRO A 19 7.73 -4.54 1.44
C PRO A 19 8.48 -3.84 0.31
N ARG A 20 9.52 -4.45 -0.24
CA ARG A 20 10.32 -3.84 -1.32
C ARG A 20 9.83 -4.21 -2.71
N GLU A 21 8.80 -5.03 -2.83
CA GLU A 21 8.23 -5.41 -4.11
C GLU A 21 7.05 -4.49 -4.46
N PRO A 22 7.03 -3.88 -5.67
CA PRO A 22 5.91 -3.02 -6.08
C PRO A 22 4.56 -3.72 -5.98
N ARG A 23 4.52 -5.00 -6.34
CA ARG A 23 3.29 -5.80 -6.28
C ARG A 23 2.73 -5.85 -4.86
N SER A 24 3.59 -5.96 -3.86
CA SER A 24 3.17 -5.99 -2.46
C SER A 24 2.48 -4.71 -2.04
N ILE A 25 2.97 -3.57 -2.50
CA ILE A 25 2.39 -2.27 -2.19
C ILE A 25 0.98 -2.17 -2.79
N LEU A 26 0.82 -2.57 -4.05
CA LEU A 26 -0.48 -2.58 -4.71
C LEU A 26 -1.46 -3.55 -4.04
N ASN A 27 -1.00 -4.75 -3.72
CA ASN A 27 -1.84 -5.77 -3.07
C ASN A 27 -2.27 -5.33 -1.67
N TYR A 28 -1.38 -4.67 -0.94
CA TYR A 28 -1.71 -4.11 0.37
C TYR A 28 -2.79 -3.02 0.25
N MET A 29 -2.61 -2.09 -0.68
CA MET A 29 -3.55 -0.99 -0.85
C MET A 29 -4.92 -1.45 -1.36
N CYS A 30 -4.93 -2.41 -2.28
CA CYS A 30 -6.17 -2.88 -2.93
C CYS A 30 -6.80 -4.08 -2.22
N ALA A 31 -6.14 -4.66 -1.23
CA ALA A 31 -6.61 -5.83 -0.48
C ALA A 31 -6.97 -7.03 -1.39
N CYS A 32 -6.26 -7.15 -2.52
CA CYS A 32 -6.44 -8.25 -3.46
C CYS A 32 -5.13 -8.53 -4.20
N ASP A 33 -5.07 -9.65 -4.91
CA ASP A 33 -3.94 -9.95 -5.80
C ASP A 33 -4.08 -9.18 -7.10
N THR A 34 -3.42 -8.03 -7.20
CA THR A 34 -3.51 -7.14 -8.35
C THR A 34 -2.82 -7.69 -9.60
N ALA A 35 -2.03 -8.76 -9.47
CA ALA A 35 -1.46 -9.46 -10.63
C ALA A 35 -2.48 -10.40 -11.28
N ASN A 36 -3.53 -10.77 -10.58
CA ASN A 36 -4.56 -11.67 -11.08
C ASN A 36 -5.73 -10.87 -11.66
N PRO A 37 -6.01 -10.98 -12.99
CA PRO A 37 -7.11 -10.21 -13.61
C PRO A 37 -8.47 -10.48 -12.98
N GLU A 38 -8.74 -11.71 -12.54
CA GLU A 38 -10.01 -12.05 -11.88
C GLU A 38 -10.15 -11.33 -10.54
N SER A 39 -9.07 -11.26 -9.76
CA SER A 39 -9.07 -10.52 -8.48
C SER A 39 -9.24 -9.01 -8.72
N ARG A 40 -8.61 -8.47 -9.77
CA ARG A 40 -8.70 -7.06 -10.13
C ARG A 40 -10.10 -6.63 -10.53
N LYS A 41 -10.90 -7.53 -11.10
CA LYS A 41 -12.27 -7.21 -11.51
C LYS A 41 -13.11 -6.69 -10.34
N GLY A 42 -12.85 -7.15 -9.11
CA GLY A 42 -13.52 -6.66 -7.93
C GLY A 42 -13.36 -5.16 -7.73
N LEU A 43 -12.27 -4.57 -8.20
CA LEU A 43 -12.01 -3.12 -8.07
C LEU A 43 -12.92 -2.28 -8.95
N ASN A 44 -13.66 -2.89 -9.88
CA ASN A 44 -14.70 -2.20 -10.66
C ASN A 44 -16.07 -2.23 -9.97
N ASN A 45 -16.18 -2.90 -8.83
CA ASN A 45 -17.42 -3.04 -8.08
C ASN A 45 -17.42 -2.10 -6.89
N GLU A 46 -18.38 -1.19 -6.84
CA GLU A 46 -18.52 -0.21 -5.77
C GLU A 46 -18.68 -0.89 -4.40
N ASP A 47 -19.34 -2.03 -4.34
CA ASP A 47 -19.54 -2.78 -3.08
C ASP A 47 -18.22 -3.31 -2.51
N VAL A 48 -17.19 -3.45 -3.34
CA VAL A 48 -15.83 -3.84 -2.94
C VAL A 48 -14.99 -2.61 -2.62
N VAL A 49 -15.05 -1.59 -3.48
CA VAL A 49 -14.20 -0.41 -3.38
C VAL A 49 -14.61 0.51 -2.24
N SER A 50 -15.92 0.67 -2.00
CA SER A 50 -16.41 1.58 -0.97
C SER A 50 -15.91 1.22 0.44
N PRO A 51 -15.98 -0.04 0.88
CA PRO A 51 -15.38 -0.43 2.16
C PRO A 51 -13.87 -0.20 2.24
N LEU A 52 -13.17 -0.41 1.12
CA LEU A 52 -11.73 -0.20 1.04
C LEU A 52 -11.37 1.29 1.21
N LEU A 53 -12.13 2.17 0.57
CA LEU A 53 -11.93 3.61 0.74
C LEU A 53 -12.19 4.04 2.20
N THR A 54 -13.14 3.43 2.88
CA THR A 54 -13.40 3.67 4.29
C THR A 54 -12.19 3.27 5.13
N ILE A 55 -11.55 2.15 4.83
CA ILE A 55 -10.32 1.72 5.49
C ILE A 55 -9.23 2.80 5.35
N TRP A 56 -9.02 3.32 4.16
CA TRP A 56 -7.93 4.27 3.90
C TRP A 56 -8.20 5.69 4.37
N PHE A 57 -9.44 6.15 4.31
CA PHE A 57 -9.77 7.56 4.55
C PHE A 57 -10.55 7.81 5.84
N ALA A 58 -11.08 6.78 6.49
CA ALA A 58 -11.91 6.95 7.69
C ALA A 58 -11.46 6.15 8.91
N SER A 59 -10.42 5.33 8.80
CA SER A 59 -9.91 4.51 9.91
C SER A 59 -9.04 5.30 10.89
N GLY A 60 -8.63 6.51 10.54
CA GLY A 60 -7.71 7.27 11.37
C GLY A 60 -6.38 6.55 11.52
N SER A 61 -5.91 6.40 12.75
CA SER A 61 -4.61 5.81 13.06
C SER A 61 -4.62 4.29 13.27
N GLU A 62 -5.75 3.63 13.10
CA GLU A 62 -5.90 2.21 13.46
C GLU A 62 -4.98 1.26 12.68
N LEU A 63 -4.55 1.64 11.47
CA LEU A 63 -3.66 0.83 10.64
C LEU A 63 -2.22 1.36 10.57
N ASP A 64 -1.89 2.38 11.34
CA ASP A 64 -0.56 3.00 11.27
C ASP A 64 0.56 2.05 11.70
N ASP A 65 0.29 1.16 12.66
CA ASP A 65 1.25 0.14 13.06
C ASP A 65 1.47 -0.92 11.98
N LEU A 66 0.42 -1.23 11.23
CA LEU A 66 0.45 -2.30 10.22
C LEU A 66 1.38 -1.94 9.05
N CYS A 67 1.45 -0.67 8.66
CA CYS A 67 2.24 -0.25 7.51
C CYS A 67 3.73 -0.03 7.83
N GLN A 68 4.18 -0.22 9.05
CA GLN A 68 5.58 0.00 9.44
C GLN A 68 6.61 -0.78 8.61
N PRO A 69 6.33 -1.99 8.09
CA PRO A 69 7.29 -2.66 7.19
C PRO A 69 7.65 -1.83 5.94
N PHE A 70 6.80 -0.91 5.52
CA PHE A 70 7.08 -0.04 4.37
C PHE A 70 7.91 1.20 4.73
N ALA A 71 8.12 1.49 6.01
CA ALA A 71 8.76 2.75 6.45
C ALA A 71 10.16 2.93 5.85
N GLU A 72 10.97 1.87 5.84
CA GLU A 72 12.32 1.94 5.29
C GLU A 72 12.33 2.22 3.79
N VAL A 73 11.43 1.56 3.04
CA VAL A 73 11.29 1.77 1.60
C VAL A 73 10.87 3.21 1.31
N ILE A 74 9.96 3.76 2.10
CA ILE A 74 9.51 5.15 1.97
C ILE A 74 10.68 6.10 2.20
N ARG A 75 11.48 5.86 3.23
CA ARG A 75 12.65 6.70 3.53
C ARG A 75 13.69 6.66 2.42
N GLU A 76 13.95 5.48 1.85
CA GLU A 76 14.84 5.34 0.71
C GLU A 76 14.34 6.14 -0.50
N LEU A 77 13.05 6.02 -0.81
CA LEU A 77 12.45 6.74 -1.94
C LEU A 77 12.56 8.25 -1.77
N LYS A 78 12.35 8.75 -0.56
CA LYS A 78 12.41 10.19 -0.26
C LYS A 78 13.84 10.71 -0.27
N ALA A 79 14.80 9.92 0.24
CA ALA A 79 16.21 10.30 0.27
C ALA A 79 16.81 10.33 -1.14
N ASN A 80 16.42 9.39 -1.99
CA ASN A 80 16.91 9.29 -3.36
C ASN A 80 15.84 8.64 -4.25
N PRO A 81 15.06 9.45 -4.98
CA PRO A 81 13.98 8.93 -5.84
C PRO A 81 14.44 7.95 -6.92
N THR A 82 15.73 7.89 -7.22
CA THR A 82 16.29 6.96 -8.21
C THR A 82 16.70 5.62 -7.62
N THR A 83 16.55 5.41 -6.31
CA THR A 83 16.96 4.17 -5.64
C THR A 83 16.13 2.97 -6.07
N LEU A 84 14.82 3.15 -6.23
CA LEU A 84 13.92 2.08 -6.62
C LEU A 84 13.90 1.97 -8.13
N VAL A 85 14.82 1.14 -8.64
CA VAL A 85 15.03 0.94 -10.08
C VAL A 85 14.89 -0.54 -10.43
N GLY A 86 14.81 -0.82 -11.73
CA GLY A 86 14.64 -2.17 -12.25
C GLY A 86 13.31 -2.32 -12.97
N ASN A 87 13.12 -3.45 -13.64
CA ASN A 87 11.95 -3.66 -14.50
C ASN A 87 10.63 -3.55 -13.74
N ASN A 88 10.58 -4.08 -12.51
CA ASN A 88 9.36 -4.05 -11.72
C ASN A 88 8.97 -2.62 -11.30
N TRP A 89 9.95 -1.79 -10.96
CA TRP A 89 9.71 -0.41 -10.54
C TRP A 89 9.49 0.55 -11.71
N ASN A 90 10.00 0.20 -12.90
CA ASN A 90 9.86 1.03 -14.10
C ASN A 90 8.57 0.76 -14.86
N SER A 91 7.84 -0.30 -14.52
CA SER A 91 6.52 -0.59 -15.08
C SER A 91 5.49 0.44 -14.60
N LEU A 92 4.32 0.46 -15.25
CA LEU A 92 3.22 1.31 -14.80
C LEU A 92 2.83 1.00 -13.35
N ASP A 93 2.70 -0.29 -13.02
CA ASP A 93 2.38 -0.71 -11.66
C ASP A 93 3.46 -0.26 -10.66
N GLY A 94 4.73 -0.33 -11.04
CA GLY A 94 5.83 0.13 -10.20
C GLY A 94 5.78 1.63 -9.96
N LYS A 95 5.42 2.41 -10.96
CA LYS A 95 5.26 3.86 -10.83
C LYS A 95 4.08 4.21 -9.92
N VAL A 96 2.97 3.51 -10.04
CA VAL A 96 1.82 3.67 -9.14
C VAL A 96 2.21 3.32 -7.71
N ALA A 97 2.97 2.23 -7.51
CA ALA A 97 3.45 1.84 -6.20
C ALA A 97 4.31 2.95 -5.55
N LYS A 98 5.17 3.62 -6.33
CA LYS A 98 5.96 4.75 -5.82
C LYS A 98 5.09 5.91 -5.34
N VAL A 99 4.02 6.21 -6.08
CA VAL A 99 3.08 7.27 -5.69
C VAL A 99 2.39 6.89 -4.38
N LEU A 100 1.96 5.64 -4.23
CA LEU A 100 1.31 5.16 -3.01
C LEU A 100 2.26 5.21 -1.80
N LEU A 101 3.54 4.85 -1.99
CA LEU A 101 4.55 4.97 -0.95
C LEU A 101 4.76 6.42 -0.53
N ALA A 102 4.92 7.31 -1.49
CA ALA A 102 5.26 8.70 -1.23
C ALA A 102 4.10 9.49 -0.62
N ASP A 103 2.87 9.12 -0.93
CA ASP A 103 1.67 9.83 -0.46
C ASP A 103 0.93 9.08 0.65
N GLN A 104 0.18 8.03 0.31
CA GLN A 104 -0.71 7.37 1.26
C GLN A 104 0.02 6.67 2.41
N LEU A 105 0.98 5.80 2.07
CA LEU A 105 1.68 5.02 3.09
C LEU A 105 2.60 5.87 3.94
N SER A 106 3.16 6.94 3.37
CA SER A 106 3.97 7.89 4.10
C SER A 106 3.17 8.57 5.21
N ARG A 107 1.93 8.94 4.93
CA ARG A 107 1.06 9.57 5.93
C ARG A 107 0.73 8.62 7.08
N SER A 108 0.47 7.36 6.79
CA SER A 108 0.18 6.35 7.80
C SER A 108 1.42 5.98 8.63
N CYS A 109 2.56 5.74 7.98
CA CYS A 109 3.78 5.33 8.66
C CYS A 109 4.35 6.42 9.58
N PHE A 110 4.22 7.67 9.18
CA PHE A 110 4.86 8.81 9.87
C PHE A 110 3.85 9.83 10.38
N ARG A 111 2.64 9.39 10.70
CA ARG A 111 1.58 10.26 11.19
C ARG A 111 2.06 11.10 12.38
N GLY A 112 1.81 12.41 12.32
CA GLY A 112 2.25 13.33 13.36
C GLY A 112 3.70 13.78 13.25
N SER A 113 4.43 13.32 12.24
CA SER A 113 5.82 13.68 11.97
C SER A 113 5.93 14.43 10.65
N ALA A 114 6.98 15.26 10.51
CA ALA A 114 7.30 15.94 9.26
C ALA A 114 7.65 14.94 8.13
N GLU A 115 8.09 13.72 8.49
CA GLU A 115 8.39 12.67 7.49
C GLU A 115 7.15 12.22 6.71
N ALA A 116 5.93 12.52 7.19
CA ALA A 116 4.69 12.19 6.48
C ALA A 116 4.56 12.91 5.13
N PHE A 117 5.33 13.96 4.91
CA PHE A 117 5.21 14.83 3.71
C PHE A 117 6.52 14.99 2.93
#